data_91eeceea35d6165f2ecdb4f6f7b4b94c
#
_entry.id   91eeceea35d6165f2ecdb4f6f7b4b94c
#
_cell.length_a   1.000
_cell.length_b   1.000
_cell.length_c   1.000
_cell.angle_alpha   90.00
_cell.angle_beta   90.00
_cell.angle_gamma   90.00
#
_symmetry.space_group_name_H-M   'P 1'
#
loop_
_entity.id
_entity.type
_entity.pdbx_description
1 polymer ?
#
loop_
_entity_poly.entity_id
_entity_poly.type
_entity_poly.pdbx_seq_one_letter_code
_entity_poly.pdbx_strand_id
1 'polypeptide(L)'
;VSSPAAVPWRRLLSWLQRLWLRLPLMDRWLTGELLGPLLFGIAAFTAVSLSVGVVFELVRKVAEAGLPPLVAMQVLGLRLPGFLVLSFPMATLMATLLGYSRLSGSSELTALRSIGVSTRRMVMPALSVALLMTALTFVFNDVIVPSANLAAADTLDTALGRALASERGDNVVYSRFGRIKIQDGDGERNARALAQLFYARRFREGEMEDVTLLDFSRPGQQQMLIAQTAVWNEARSMWEFRNGRIVNIAVEGNRTTSAQFDRYFYPFTAAPLEVGKLPSDAAQMTVGQALRAERLLREAGDGKEARRLRVRIQEKFAFPAICLVFGLIGSSLGVRPNARTSRSQGFGISVLLIFGYYLMSFIFSSLGVKGTLLPFFSAWLPVFIGLAGGLYLLRQASR
;
A
#
# COMPACT_ATOMS: atom_id res chain seq x y z
N VAL A 1 34.87 26.86 -23.85
CA VAL A 1 35.01 25.49 -23.31
C VAL A 1 34.25 25.46 -21.99
N SER A 2 32.97 25.11 -22.02
CA SER A 2 32.10 24.98 -20.85
C SER A 2 32.39 23.63 -20.17
N SER A 3 32.86 23.71 -18.92
CA SER A 3 33.05 22.55 -18.05
C SER A 3 31.74 21.75 -17.91
N PRO A 4 31.73 20.43 -18.12
CA PRO A 4 30.52 19.61 -17.93
C PRO A 4 30.12 19.65 -16.45
N ALA A 5 28.88 20.08 -16.20
CA ALA A 5 28.27 20.09 -14.88
C ALA A 5 28.39 18.70 -14.24
N ALA A 6 29.16 18.60 -13.17
CA ALA A 6 29.41 17.34 -12.46
C ALA A 6 28.09 16.78 -11.98
N VAL A 7 27.72 15.63 -12.54
CA VAL A 7 26.48 14.91 -12.30
C VAL A 7 26.25 14.71 -10.79
N PRO A 8 25.10 15.09 -10.23
CA PRO A 8 24.86 15.15 -8.78
C PRO A 8 25.10 13.83 -8.02
N TRP A 9 25.03 12.68 -8.72
CA TRP A 9 25.29 11.37 -8.13
C TRP A 9 26.76 11.14 -7.72
N ARG A 10 27.74 11.77 -8.39
CA ARG A 10 29.16 11.69 -7.97
C ARG A 10 29.40 12.38 -6.63
N ARG A 11 28.73 13.48 -6.35
CA ARG A 11 28.78 14.17 -5.05
C ARG A 11 28.11 13.34 -3.95
N LEU A 12 26.99 12.68 -4.24
CA LEU A 12 26.33 11.76 -3.33
C LEU A 12 27.20 10.55 -2.98
N LEU A 13 27.84 9.93 -3.98
CA LEU A 13 28.75 8.80 -3.77
C LEU A 13 29.97 9.18 -2.93
N SER A 14 30.58 10.35 -3.20
CA SER A 14 31.71 10.82 -2.42
C SER A 14 31.34 11.18 -0.98
N TRP A 15 30.13 11.68 -0.74
CA TRP A 15 29.60 11.95 0.59
C TRP A 15 29.33 10.65 1.36
N LEU A 16 28.72 9.65 0.72
CA LEU A 16 28.49 8.33 1.29
C LEU A 16 29.81 7.61 1.61
N GLN A 17 30.82 7.70 0.72
CA GLN A 17 32.15 7.14 1.00
C GLN A 17 32.83 7.82 2.20
N ARG A 18 32.71 9.13 2.34
CA ARG A 18 33.26 9.87 3.51
C ARG A 18 32.53 9.48 4.81
N LEU A 19 31.21 9.31 4.76
CA LEU A 19 30.43 8.80 5.90
C LEU A 19 30.86 7.39 6.29
N TRP A 20 31.00 6.49 5.31
CA TRP A 20 31.46 5.12 5.53
C TRP A 20 32.85 5.08 6.15
N LEU A 21 33.78 5.91 5.67
CA LEU A 21 35.14 5.99 6.19
C LEU A 21 35.23 6.56 7.61
N ARG A 22 34.25 7.33 8.06
CA ARG A 22 34.16 7.86 9.44
C ARG A 22 33.63 6.86 10.47
N LEU A 23 33.04 5.74 10.01
CA LEU A 23 32.53 4.72 10.92
C LEU A 23 33.71 3.96 11.56
N PRO A 24 33.60 3.57 12.86
CA PRO A 24 34.56 2.69 13.51
C PRO A 24 34.80 1.41 12.71
N LEU A 25 36.00 0.89 12.73
CA LEU A 25 36.38 -0.31 11.95
C LEU A 25 35.46 -1.49 12.24
N MET A 26 35.09 -1.69 13.52
CA MET A 26 34.17 -2.74 13.94
C MET A 26 32.78 -2.61 13.26
N ASP A 27 32.25 -1.38 13.18
CA ASP A 27 30.93 -1.17 12.56
C ASP A 27 30.97 -1.44 11.06
N ARG A 28 32.03 -1.02 10.39
CA ARG A 28 32.25 -1.29 8.96
C ARG A 28 32.36 -2.78 8.68
N TRP A 29 33.13 -3.48 9.50
CA TRP A 29 33.32 -4.91 9.36
C TRP A 29 31.99 -5.67 9.60
N LEU A 30 31.29 -5.42 10.72
CA LEU A 30 30.00 -6.04 11.02
C LEU A 30 28.96 -5.73 9.95
N THR A 31 28.87 -4.49 9.48
CA THR A 31 27.95 -4.12 8.39
C THR A 31 28.29 -4.85 7.09
N GLY A 32 29.58 -4.97 6.76
CA GLY A 32 30.04 -5.70 5.58
C GLY A 32 29.61 -7.18 5.59
N GLU A 33 29.66 -7.82 6.79
CA GLU A 33 29.22 -9.19 6.98
C GLU A 33 27.71 -9.39 6.79
N LEU A 34 26.90 -8.36 6.99
CA LEU A 34 25.46 -8.40 6.80
C LEU A 34 25.05 -8.19 5.34
N LEU A 35 25.86 -7.50 4.53
CA LEU A 35 25.48 -7.13 3.16
C LEU A 35 25.29 -8.37 2.25
N GLY A 36 26.15 -9.37 2.33
CA GLY A 36 26.03 -10.58 1.52
C GLY A 36 24.70 -11.32 1.76
N PRO A 37 24.40 -11.72 3.01
CA PRO A 37 23.11 -12.33 3.35
C PRO A 37 21.90 -11.44 3.07
N LEU A 38 22.05 -10.10 3.20
CA LEU A 38 20.95 -9.16 2.90
C LEU A 38 20.60 -9.16 1.40
N LEU A 39 21.60 -9.02 0.53
CA LEU A 39 21.39 -9.04 -0.91
C LEU A 39 20.84 -10.38 -1.38
N PHE A 40 21.37 -11.48 -0.85
CA PHE A 40 20.86 -12.82 -1.13
C PHE A 40 19.39 -12.94 -0.69
N GLY A 41 19.05 -12.46 0.52
CA GLY A 41 17.69 -12.48 1.04
C GLY A 41 16.73 -11.64 0.19
N ILE A 42 17.13 -10.45 -0.21
CA ILE A 42 16.32 -9.60 -1.10
C ILE A 42 16.04 -10.35 -2.40
N ALA A 43 17.06 -10.91 -3.05
CA ALA A 43 16.90 -11.65 -4.29
C ALA A 43 15.99 -12.88 -4.12
N ALA A 44 16.25 -13.71 -3.09
CA ALA A 44 15.50 -14.92 -2.84
C ALA A 44 14.02 -14.67 -2.50
N PHE A 45 13.74 -13.76 -1.55
CA PHE A 45 12.36 -13.45 -1.18
C PHE A 45 11.61 -12.72 -2.30
N THR A 46 12.28 -11.86 -3.08
CA THR A 46 11.67 -11.23 -4.25
C THR A 46 11.31 -12.26 -5.32
N ALA A 47 12.21 -13.21 -5.62
CA ALA A 47 11.96 -14.25 -6.61
C ALA A 47 10.76 -15.13 -6.20
N VAL A 48 10.71 -15.57 -4.94
CA VAL A 48 9.60 -16.37 -4.42
C VAL A 48 8.28 -15.57 -4.46
N SER A 49 8.28 -14.34 -3.95
CA SER A 49 7.07 -13.50 -3.92
C SER A 49 6.56 -13.17 -5.32
N LEU A 50 7.46 -12.89 -6.26
CA LEU A 50 7.14 -12.61 -7.65
C LEU A 50 6.53 -13.85 -8.33
N SER A 51 7.12 -15.03 -8.12
CA SER A 51 6.63 -16.29 -8.68
C SER A 51 5.21 -16.59 -8.22
N VAL A 52 4.93 -16.48 -6.93
CA VAL A 52 3.60 -16.76 -6.36
C VAL A 52 2.59 -15.65 -6.69
N GLY A 53 3.01 -14.39 -6.66
CA GLY A 53 2.09 -13.26 -6.73
C GLY A 53 1.67 -12.85 -8.14
N VAL A 54 2.53 -12.96 -9.14
CA VAL A 54 2.28 -12.38 -10.47
C VAL A 54 2.52 -13.34 -11.62
N VAL A 55 3.52 -14.21 -11.53
CA VAL A 55 3.88 -15.06 -12.67
C VAL A 55 2.69 -15.93 -13.11
N PHE A 56 1.99 -16.56 -12.16
CA PHE A 56 0.82 -17.39 -12.47
C PHE A 56 -0.32 -16.57 -13.09
N GLU A 57 -0.55 -15.35 -12.60
CA GLU A 57 -1.57 -14.45 -13.15
C GLU A 57 -1.24 -14.05 -14.59
N LEU A 58 0.02 -13.69 -14.86
CA LEU A 58 0.46 -13.28 -16.20
C LEU A 58 0.45 -14.45 -17.17
N VAL A 59 0.92 -15.64 -16.77
CA VAL A 59 0.86 -16.85 -17.59
C VAL A 59 -0.58 -17.16 -18.00
N ARG A 60 -1.52 -17.07 -17.05
CA ARG A 60 -2.93 -17.26 -17.35
C ARG A 60 -3.46 -16.20 -18.34
N LYS A 61 -3.09 -14.91 -18.17
CA LYS A 61 -3.50 -13.84 -19.11
C LYS A 61 -2.90 -14.01 -20.49
N VAL A 62 -1.67 -14.51 -20.61
CA VAL A 62 -1.07 -14.86 -21.89
C VAL A 62 -1.83 -15.99 -22.56
N ALA A 63 -2.17 -17.07 -21.80
CA ALA A 63 -2.83 -18.25 -22.35
C ALA A 63 -4.32 -18.03 -22.69
N GLU A 64 -5.07 -17.34 -21.80
CA GLU A 64 -6.52 -17.20 -21.90
C GLU A 64 -6.95 -15.89 -22.58
N ALA A 65 -6.24 -14.80 -22.36
CA ALA A 65 -6.61 -13.47 -22.87
C ALA A 65 -5.77 -13.02 -24.07
N GLY A 66 -4.84 -13.84 -24.56
CA GLY A 66 -4.02 -13.51 -25.71
C GLY A 66 -3.01 -12.37 -25.48
N LEU A 67 -2.61 -12.13 -24.22
CA LEU A 67 -1.65 -11.08 -23.88
C LEU A 67 -0.29 -11.37 -24.54
N PRO A 68 0.31 -10.44 -25.30
CA PRO A 68 1.63 -10.64 -25.89
C PRO A 68 2.68 -10.93 -24.82
N PRO A 69 3.53 -11.97 -24.97
CA PRO A 69 4.54 -12.32 -23.94
C PRO A 69 5.51 -11.18 -23.60
N LEU A 70 5.83 -10.33 -24.57
CA LEU A 70 6.69 -9.15 -24.35
C LEU A 70 6.04 -8.15 -23.39
N VAL A 71 4.73 -7.93 -23.53
CA VAL A 71 3.96 -7.06 -22.63
C VAL A 71 3.86 -7.68 -21.22
N ALA A 72 3.68 -9.00 -21.14
CA ALA A 72 3.70 -9.70 -19.85
C ALA A 72 5.05 -9.51 -19.13
N MET A 73 6.18 -9.59 -19.83
CA MET A 73 7.50 -9.31 -19.27
C MET A 73 7.66 -7.85 -18.82
N GLN A 74 7.12 -6.91 -19.60
CA GLN A 74 7.13 -5.48 -19.23
C GLN A 74 6.31 -5.23 -17.95
N VAL A 75 5.11 -5.80 -17.85
CA VAL A 75 4.25 -5.71 -16.65
C VAL A 75 4.94 -6.37 -15.45
N LEU A 76 5.60 -7.52 -15.64
CA LEU A 76 6.39 -8.19 -14.61
C LEU A 76 7.48 -7.27 -14.06
N GLY A 77 8.24 -6.60 -14.94
CA GLY A 77 9.26 -5.63 -14.55
C GLY A 77 8.70 -4.43 -13.80
N LEU A 78 7.55 -3.91 -14.22
CA LEU A 78 6.87 -2.80 -13.55
C LEU A 78 6.31 -3.19 -12.17
N ARG A 79 5.93 -4.44 -11.95
CA ARG A 79 5.48 -4.93 -10.63
C ARG A 79 6.62 -5.31 -9.69
N LEU A 80 7.84 -5.48 -10.19
CA LEU A 80 9.02 -5.88 -9.41
C LEU A 80 9.29 -4.99 -8.19
N PRO A 81 9.19 -3.63 -8.24
CA PRO A 81 9.40 -2.78 -7.08
C PRO A 81 8.48 -3.11 -5.89
N GLY A 82 7.23 -3.51 -6.15
CA GLY A 82 6.28 -3.91 -5.10
C GLY A 82 6.76 -5.15 -4.34
N PHE A 83 7.31 -6.15 -5.05
CA PHE A 83 7.84 -7.37 -4.43
C PHE A 83 9.18 -7.14 -3.73
N LEU A 84 10.01 -6.24 -4.25
CA LEU A 84 11.22 -5.79 -3.56
C LEU A 84 10.91 -5.22 -2.17
N VAL A 85 9.90 -4.36 -2.08
CA VAL A 85 9.47 -3.77 -0.81
C VAL A 85 9.05 -4.83 0.20
N LEU A 86 8.30 -5.85 -0.24
CA LEU A 86 7.90 -6.96 0.63
C LEU A 86 9.08 -7.79 1.11
N SER A 87 10.13 -7.92 0.30
CA SER A 87 11.33 -8.69 0.64
C SER A 87 12.26 -7.97 1.62
N PHE A 88 12.26 -6.64 1.70
CA PHE A 88 13.18 -5.87 2.54
C PHE A 88 13.14 -6.24 4.03
N PRO A 89 11.97 -6.28 4.71
CA PRO A 89 11.93 -6.72 6.10
C PRO A 89 12.39 -8.16 6.28
N MET A 90 11.93 -9.07 5.41
CA MET A 90 12.27 -10.50 5.47
C MET A 90 13.78 -10.71 5.30
N ALA A 91 14.39 -10.04 4.32
CA ALA A 91 15.83 -10.08 4.08
C ALA A 91 16.62 -9.48 5.24
N THR A 92 16.11 -8.43 5.87
CA THR A 92 16.75 -7.82 7.05
C THR A 92 16.79 -8.78 8.24
N LEU A 93 15.69 -9.51 8.52
CA LEU A 93 15.69 -10.54 9.57
C LEU A 93 16.68 -11.64 9.25
N MET A 94 16.60 -12.18 8.03
CA MET A 94 17.49 -13.27 7.61
C MET A 94 18.95 -12.85 7.66
N ALA A 95 19.29 -11.67 7.15
CA ALA A 95 20.67 -11.17 7.12
C ALA A 95 21.22 -10.98 8.53
N THR A 96 20.46 -10.34 9.41
CA THR A 96 20.91 -10.11 10.79
C THR A 96 20.99 -11.41 11.58
N LEU A 97 20.03 -12.31 11.45
CA LEU A 97 20.07 -13.60 12.15
C LEU A 97 21.22 -14.47 11.67
N LEU A 98 21.37 -14.68 10.33
CA LEU A 98 22.43 -15.53 9.78
C LEU A 98 23.82 -14.92 9.96
N GLY A 99 23.97 -13.60 9.75
CA GLY A 99 25.24 -12.91 9.92
C GLY A 99 25.75 -13.03 11.36
N TYR A 100 24.91 -12.67 12.33
CA TYR A 100 25.32 -12.76 13.75
C TYR A 100 25.45 -14.21 14.25
N SER A 101 24.62 -15.14 13.79
CA SER A 101 24.77 -16.56 14.13
C SER A 101 26.12 -17.14 13.60
N ARG A 102 26.55 -16.72 12.40
CA ARG A 102 27.85 -17.10 11.83
C ARG A 102 29.00 -16.57 12.69
N LEU A 103 28.97 -15.26 13.00
CA LEU A 103 29.98 -14.60 13.83
C LEU A 103 30.04 -15.17 15.27
N SER A 104 28.87 -15.58 15.81
CA SER A 104 28.81 -16.27 17.10
C SER A 104 29.40 -17.67 17.01
N GLY A 105 29.09 -18.41 15.95
CA GLY A 105 29.62 -19.77 15.71
C GLY A 105 31.13 -19.81 15.47
N SER A 106 31.73 -18.79 14.84
CA SER A 106 33.18 -18.62 14.68
C SER A 106 33.89 -18.07 15.92
N SER A 107 33.14 -17.85 17.02
CA SER A 107 33.65 -17.28 18.28
C SER A 107 34.18 -15.83 18.19
N GLU A 108 33.95 -15.15 17.05
CA GLU A 108 34.40 -13.77 16.83
C GLU A 108 33.68 -12.79 17.76
N LEU A 109 32.36 -13.00 17.99
CA LEU A 109 31.59 -12.19 18.96
C LEU A 109 32.05 -12.47 20.41
N THR A 110 32.47 -13.69 20.71
CA THR A 110 33.01 -14.06 22.03
C THR A 110 34.35 -13.35 22.26
N ALA A 111 35.20 -13.29 21.25
CA ALA A 111 36.45 -12.52 21.31
C ALA A 111 36.23 -11.02 21.52
N LEU A 112 35.22 -10.44 20.87
CA LEU A 112 34.84 -9.03 21.11
C LEU A 112 34.32 -8.80 22.54
N ARG A 113 33.62 -9.74 23.15
CA ARG A 113 33.17 -9.68 24.53
C ARG A 113 34.35 -9.78 25.51
N SER A 114 35.32 -10.61 25.25
CA SER A 114 36.48 -10.79 26.13
C SER A 114 37.32 -9.53 26.24
N ILE A 115 37.33 -8.66 25.23
CA ILE A 115 37.95 -7.33 25.26
C ILE A 115 37.04 -6.22 25.79
N GLY A 116 35.84 -6.56 26.34
CA GLY A 116 34.93 -5.63 27.02
C GLY A 116 33.88 -4.97 26.13
N VAL A 117 33.71 -5.37 24.86
CA VAL A 117 32.65 -4.80 24.00
C VAL A 117 31.29 -5.31 24.44
N SER A 118 30.37 -4.41 24.81
CA SER A 118 29.04 -4.79 25.24
C SER A 118 28.17 -5.33 24.10
N THR A 119 27.27 -6.27 24.40
CA THR A 119 26.33 -6.85 23.42
C THR A 119 25.51 -5.76 22.71
N ARG A 120 25.09 -4.72 23.45
CA ARG A 120 24.33 -3.59 22.84
C ARG A 120 25.16 -2.87 21.77
N ARG A 121 26.46 -2.69 22.00
CA ARG A 121 27.36 -2.03 21.04
C ARG A 121 27.57 -2.89 19.79
N MET A 122 27.61 -4.22 19.95
CA MET A 122 27.73 -5.15 18.84
C MET A 122 26.47 -5.18 17.94
N VAL A 123 25.27 -4.92 18.49
CA VAL A 123 24.00 -4.94 17.75
C VAL A 123 23.77 -3.62 16.98
N MET A 124 24.44 -2.52 17.34
CA MET A 124 24.26 -1.21 16.70
C MET A 124 24.43 -1.22 15.17
N PRO A 125 25.42 -1.91 14.58
CA PRO A 125 25.55 -1.97 13.12
C PRO A 125 24.33 -2.64 12.44
N ALA A 126 23.76 -3.68 13.04
CA ALA A 126 22.53 -4.29 12.52
C ALA A 126 21.33 -3.32 12.57
N LEU A 127 21.22 -2.56 13.64
CA LEU A 127 20.15 -1.54 13.76
C LEU A 127 20.33 -0.40 12.76
N SER A 128 21.59 0.00 12.46
CA SER A 128 21.84 1.01 11.43
C SER A 128 21.47 0.51 10.02
N VAL A 129 21.80 -0.76 9.70
CA VAL A 129 21.32 -1.40 8.46
C VAL A 129 19.79 -1.48 8.43
N ALA A 130 19.17 -1.92 9.53
CA ALA A 130 17.72 -1.99 9.63
C ALA A 130 17.04 -0.62 9.47
N LEU A 131 17.63 0.45 10.02
CA LEU A 131 17.15 1.82 9.85
C LEU A 131 17.26 2.27 8.39
N LEU A 132 18.37 1.97 7.73
CA LEU A 132 18.55 2.24 6.30
C LEU A 132 17.49 1.50 5.47
N MET A 133 17.25 0.22 5.77
CA MET A 133 16.23 -0.58 5.10
C MET A 133 14.82 -0.04 5.39
N THR A 134 14.56 0.47 6.60
CA THR A 134 13.29 1.16 6.93
C THR A 134 13.08 2.38 6.05
N ALA A 135 14.10 3.25 5.94
CA ALA A 135 14.02 4.45 5.10
C ALA A 135 13.81 4.08 3.62
N LEU A 136 14.57 3.09 3.13
CA LEU A 136 14.44 2.60 1.76
C LEU A 136 13.05 2.02 1.49
N THR A 137 12.54 1.19 2.41
CA THR A 137 11.19 0.61 2.33
C THR A 137 10.13 1.71 2.28
N PHE A 138 10.27 2.77 3.08
CA PHE A 138 9.33 3.88 3.08
C PHE A 138 9.30 4.60 1.72
N VAL A 139 10.47 4.95 1.18
CA VAL A 139 10.58 5.64 -0.12
C VAL A 139 9.99 4.78 -1.24
N PHE A 140 10.32 3.50 -1.26
CA PHE A 140 9.76 2.58 -2.27
C PHE A 140 8.25 2.47 -2.14
N ASN A 141 7.73 2.29 -0.92
CA ASN A 141 6.31 2.07 -0.67
C ASN A 141 5.43 3.30 -0.95
N ASP A 142 5.96 4.51 -0.82
CA ASP A 142 5.18 5.74 -1.03
C ASP A 142 5.35 6.36 -2.43
N VAL A 143 6.53 6.20 -3.05
CA VAL A 143 6.85 6.89 -4.31
C VAL A 143 6.97 5.90 -5.48
N ILE A 144 7.80 4.87 -5.34
CA ILE A 144 8.18 4.00 -6.46
C ILE A 144 7.07 2.98 -6.75
N VAL A 145 6.54 2.32 -5.74
CA VAL A 145 5.53 1.26 -5.90
C VAL A 145 4.22 1.80 -6.48
N PRO A 146 3.65 2.91 -6.01
CA PRO A 146 2.42 3.45 -6.58
C PRO A 146 2.56 3.82 -8.06
N SER A 147 3.65 4.50 -8.43
CA SER A 147 3.90 4.88 -9.83
C SER A 147 4.13 3.67 -10.74
N ALA A 148 4.86 2.67 -10.25
CA ALA A 148 5.12 1.42 -10.98
C ALA A 148 3.84 0.58 -11.17
N ASN A 149 3.01 0.47 -10.12
CA ASN A 149 1.74 -0.24 -10.20
C ASN A 149 0.73 0.44 -11.14
N LEU A 150 0.70 1.79 -11.16
CA LEU A 150 -0.09 2.54 -12.14
C LEU A 150 0.36 2.23 -13.57
N ALA A 151 1.65 2.34 -13.84
CA ALA A 151 2.20 2.05 -15.16
C ALA A 151 1.96 0.58 -15.58
N ALA A 152 2.01 -0.37 -14.63
CA ALA A 152 1.70 -1.77 -14.89
C ALA A 152 0.22 -1.98 -15.25
N ALA A 153 -0.70 -1.29 -14.55
CA ALA A 153 -2.12 -1.35 -14.84
C ALA A 153 -2.41 -0.76 -16.24
N ASP A 154 -1.90 0.43 -16.52
CA ASP A 154 -2.08 1.11 -17.82
C ASP A 154 -1.55 0.26 -18.99
N THR A 155 -0.36 -0.36 -18.82
CA THR A 155 0.24 -1.24 -19.83
C THR A 155 -0.61 -2.49 -20.09
N LEU A 156 -1.12 -3.08 -19.01
CA LEU A 156 -1.95 -4.29 -19.09
C LEU A 156 -3.30 -4.02 -19.78
N ASP A 157 -3.95 -2.92 -19.39
CA ASP A 157 -5.26 -2.54 -19.91
C ASP A 157 -5.16 -2.15 -21.40
N THR A 158 -4.09 -1.43 -21.76
CA THR A 158 -3.79 -1.11 -23.17
C THR A 158 -3.62 -2.38 -24.01
N ALA A 159 -2.85 -3.35 -23.53
CA ALA A 159 -2.56 -4.57 -24.28
C ALA A 159 -3.77 -5.52 -24.39
N LEU A 160 -4.68 -5.50 -23.42
CA LEU A 160 -5.91 -6.31 -23.46
C LEU A 160 -7.04 -5.66 -24.25
N GLY A 161 -6.79 -4.56 -24.96
CA GLY A 161 -7.82 -3.80 -25.69
C GLY A 161 -8.83 -3.12 -24.78
N ARG A 162 -8.59 -3.10 -23.46
CA ARG A 162 -9.40 -2.38 -22.47
C ARG A 162 -9.04 -0.90 -22.40
N ALA A 163 -8.04 -0.48 -23.16
CA ALA A 163 -7.54 0.90 -23.17
C ALA A 163 -8.57 1.93 -23.63
N LEU A 164 -9.59 1.49 -24.37
CA LEU A 164 -10.76 2.34 -24.66
C LEU A 164 -11.64 2.54 -23.40
N ALA A 165 -11.37 1.79 -22.33
CA ALA A 165 -12.11 1.83 -21.06
C ALA A 165 -11.27 2.20 -19.84
N SER A 166 -9.93 2.39 -19.95
CA SER A 166 -9.05 2.51 -18.78
C SER A 166 -8.05 3.68 -18.83
N GLU A 167 -8.45 4.79 -19.42
CA GLU A 167 -7.75 6.05 -19.14
C GLU A 167 -8.05 6.52 -17.71
N ARG A 168 -7.10 7.25 -17.07
CA ARG A 168 -7.32 7.88 -15.76
C ARG A 168 -8.65 8.62 -15.76
N GLY A 169 -9.56 8.21 -14.88
CA GLY A 169 -10.90 8.77 -14.84
C GLY A 169 -11.98 7.84 -15.40
N ASP A 170 -11.66 6.63 -15.87
CA ASP A 170 -12.68 5.69 -16.30
C ASP A 170 -13.37 5.03 -15.10
N ASN A 171 -14.68 4.78 -15.26
CA ASN A 171 -15.54 4.20 -14.23
C ASN A 171 -15.50 4.97 -12.90
N VAL A 172 -15.66 6.29 -12.97
CA VAL A 172 -15.77 7.12 -11.76
C VAL A 172 -17.07 6.77 -11.03
N VAL A 173 -16.94 6.21 -9.85
CA VAL A 173 -18.08 5.87 -9.00
C VAL A 173 -17.98 6.70 -7.71
N TYR A 174 -19.02 7.46 -7.42
CA TYR A 174 -19.14 8.19 -6.18
C TYR A 174 -20.50 7.87 -5.53
N SER A 175 -20.44 7.24 -4.36
CA SER A 175 -21.62 6.85 -3.59
C SER A 175 -21.77 7.76 -2.38
N ARG A 176 -22.92 8.38 -2.22
CA ARG A 176 -23.26 9.18 -1.03
C ARG A 176 -24.24 8.41 -0.16
N PHE A 177 -23.86 8.18 1.08
CA PHE A 177 -24.72 7.54 2.08
C PHE A 177 -25.41 8.60 2.95
N GLY A 178 -26.71 8.45 3.12
CA GLY A 178 -27.55 9.33 3.93
C GLY A 178 -28.43 8.55 4.89
N ARG A 179 -29.13 9.29 5.78
CA ARG A 179 -30.22 8.73 6.56
C ARG A 179 -31.47 8.75 5.67
N ILE A 180 -31.94 7.58 5.26
CA ILE A 180 -33.17 7.42 4.49
C ILE A 180 -34.22 6.86 5.43
N LYS A 181 -35.43 7.39 5.36
CA LYS A 181 -36.59 6.84 6.02
C LYS A 181 -37.03 5.61 5.23
N ILE A 182 -36.88 4.42 5.82
CA ILE A 182 -37.38 3.17 5.25
C ILE A 182 -38.70 2.89 5.92
N GLN A 183 -39.74 2.71 5.12
CA GLN A 183 -41.04 2.26 5.56
C GLN A 183 -41.00 0.74 5.65
N ASP A 184 -40.86 0.23 6.86
CA ASP A 184 -40.91 -1.21 7.15
C ASP A 184 -42.25 -1.43 7.85
N GLY A 185 -43.07 -2.33 7.39
CA GLY A 185 -44.49 -2.54 7.70
C GLY A 185 -45.06 -2.17 9.07
N ASP A 186 -44.23 -1.77 10.05
CA ASP A 186 -44.60 -1.44 11.42
C ASP A 186 -44.05 -0.10 11.93
N GLY A 187 -43.51 0.74 11.03
CA GLY A 187 -43.05 2.10 11.39
C GLY A 187 -41.90 2.65 10.54
N GLU A 188 -41.74 3.99 10.56
CA GLU A 188 -40.62 4.67 9.93
C GLU A 188 -39.33 4.42 10.73
N ARG A 189 -38.34 3.71 10.13
CA ARG A 189 -37.01 3.57 10.68
C ARG A 189 -36.00 4.39 9.87
N ASN A 190 -35.22 5.22 10.55
CA ASN A 190 -34.08 5.91 9.95
C ASN A 190 -32.93 4.90 9.79
N ALA A 191 -32.73 4.37 8.60
CA ALA A 191 -31.58 3.55 8.28
C ALA A 191 -30.57 4.35 7.45
N ARG A 192 -29.29 4.05 7.65
CA ARG A 192 -28.23 4.60 6.81
C ARG A 192 -28.16 3.74 5.54
N ALA A 193 -28.58 4.31 4.44
CA ALA A 193 -28.60 3.63 3.14
C ALA A 193 -27.98 4.51 2.06
N LEU A 194 -27.79 3.94 0.88
CA LEU A 194 -27.31 4.66 -0.30
C LEU A 194 -28.33 5.72 -0.66
N ALA A 195 -27.97 7.00 -0.54
CA ALA A 195 -28.83 8.11 -0.87
C ALA A 195 -28.68 8.54 -2.33
N GLN A 196 -27.46 8.57 -2.84
CA GLN A 196 -27.16 8.97 -4.21
C GLN A 196 -25.97 8.15 -4.74
N LEU A 197 -26.02 7.78 -6.01
CA LEU A 197 -24.94 7.14 -6.74
C LEU A 197 -24.66 7.94 -8.01
N PHE A 198 -23.45 8.44 -8.13
CA PHE A 198 -22.95 9.08 -9.34
C PHE A 198 -21.99 8.11 -10.02
N TYR A 199 -22.24 7.81 -11.28
CA TYR A 199 -21.38 7.00 -12.12
C TYR A 199 -21.05 7.74 -13.40
N ALA A 200 -19.79 7.79 -13.80
CA ALA A 200 -19.38 8.26 -15.12
C ALA A 200 -18.44 7.23 -15.74
N ARG A 201 -18.67 6.92 -17.02
CA ARG A 201 -17.84 5.94 -17.72
C ARG A 201 -16.45 6.49 -17.99
N ARG A 202 -16.32 7.78 -18.27
CA ARG A 202 -15.04 8.47 -18.52
C ARG A 202 -15.00 9.85 -17.89
N PHE A 203 -13.79 10.25 -17.52
CA PHE A 203 -13.49 11.59 -17.07
C PHE A 203 -12.26 12.10 -17.83
N ARG A 204 -12.44 13.11 -18.68
CA ARG A 204 -11.37 13.74 -19.45
C ARG A 204 -11.50 15.26 -19.37
N GLU A 205 -10.38 15.94 -19.15
CA GLU A 205 -10.26 17.41 -19.20
C GLU A 205 -11.33 18.18 -18.40
N GLY A 206 -11.88 17.58 -17.35
CA GLY A 206 -12.92 18.20 -16.52
C GLY A 206 -14.36 17.87 -16.96
N GLU A 207 -14.55 17.11 -18.02
CA GLU A 207 -15.84 16.64 -18.53
C GLU A 207 -16.00 15.13 -18.21
N MET A 208 -17.19 14.77 -17.76
CA MET A 208 -17.60 13.38 -17.51
C MET A 208 -18.46 12.90 -18.69
N GLU A 209 -18.16 11.71 -19.22
CA GLU A 209 -18.88 11.09 -20.32
C GLU A 209 -19.71 9.89 -19.83
N ASP A 210 -20.87 9.69 -20.46
CA ASP A 210 -21.84 8.62 -20.16
C ASP A 210 -22.17 8.54 -18.66
N VAL A 211 -22.78 9.62 -18.19
CA VAL A 211 -23.02 9.83 -16.76
C VAL A 211 -24.40 9.29 -16.39
N THR A 212 -24.43 8.54 -15.28
CA THR A 212 -25.66 8.08 -14.64
C THR A 212 -25.67 8.55 -13.18
N LEU A 213 -26.70 9.29 -12.79
CA LEU A 213 -26.96 9.66 -11.41
C LEU A 213 -28.24 8.97 -10.93
N LEU A 214 -28.12 8.21 -9.85
CA LEU A 214 -29.27 7.63 -9.15
C LEU A 214 -29.48 8.41 -7.85
N ASP A 215 -30.70 8.87 -7.62
CA ASP A 215 -31.09 9.56 -6.39
C ASP A 215 -32.23 8.82 -5.69
N PHE A 216 -31.91 8.32 -4.49
CA PHE A 216 -32.83 7.62 -3.57
C PHE A 216 -33.14 8.49 -2.35
N SER A 217 -32.76 9.77 -2.32
CA SER A 217 -32.90 10.63 -1.15
C SER A 217 -34.35 11.00 -0.84
N ARG A 218 -35.24 10.88 -1.82
CA ARG A 218 -36.67 11.16 -1.66
C ARG A 218 -37.47 9.91 -1.33
N PRO A 219 -38.16 9.86 -0.19
CA PRO A 219 -39.01 8.72 0.15
C PRO A 219 -40.06 8.48 -0.94
N GLY A 220 -40.23 7.22 -1.35
CA GLY A 220 -41.26 6.83 -2.34
C GLY A 220 -40.97 7.21 -3.79
N GLN A 221 -39.85 7.89 -4.09
CA GLN A 221 -39.45 8.26 -5.44
C GLN A 221 -37.98 7.91 -5.69
N GLN A 222 -37.72 7.27 -6.80
CA GLN A 222 -36.37 7.04 -7.29
C GLN A 222 -36.18 7.85 -8.57
N GLN A 223 -35.13 8.67 -8.60
CA GLN A 223 -34.78 9.44 -9.78
C GLN A 223 -33.51 8.89 -10.41
N MET A 224 -33.59 8.60 -11.70
CA MET A 224 -32.44 8.22 -12.52
C MET A 224 -32.21 9.28 -13.59
N LEU A 225 -31.03 9.85 -13.61
CA LEU A 225 -30.61 10.80 -14.62
C LEU A 225 -29.49 10.17 -15.43
N ILE A 226 -29.67 10.10 -16.75
CA ILE A 226 -28.67 9.57 -17.69
C ILE A 226 -28.36 10.72 -18.65
N ALA A 227 -27.07 11.01 -18.86
CA ALA A 227 -26.63 12.04 -19.79
C ALA A 227 -25.36 11.61 -20.53
N GLN A 228 -25.20 12.12 -21.75
CA GLN A 228 -24.01 11.87 -22.55
C GLN A 228 -22.78 12.53 -21.91
N THR A 229 -22.94 13.77 -21.42
CA THR A 229 -21.83 14.46 -20.76
C THR A 229 -22.32 15.24 -19.53
N ALA A 230 -21.39 15.44 -18.57
CA ALA A 230 -21.63 16.29 -17.41
C ALA A 230 -20.38 17.10 -17.07
N VAL A 231 -20.56 18.39 -16.81
CA VAL A 231 -19.50 19.34 -16.47
C VAL A 231 -19.83 20.02 -15.15
N TRP A 232 -18.82 20.22 -14.31
CA TRP A 232 -19.00 21.01 -13.10
C TRP A 232 -19.01 22.50 -13.41
N ASN A 233 -20.08 23.16 -13.08
CA ASN A 233 -20.22 24.61 -13.23
C ASN A 233 -19.88 25.30 -11.90
N GLU A 234 -18.68 25.89 -11.82
CA GLU A 234 -18.20 26.56 -10.61
C GLU A 234 -19.08 27.76 -10.21
N ALA A 235 -19.57 28.53 -11.19
CA ALA A 235 -20.38 29.73 -10.94
C ALA A 235 -21.72 29.41 -10.26
N ARG A 236 -22.29 28.24 -10.55
CA ARG A 236 -23.57 27.79 -9.98
C ARG A 236 -23.40 26.75 -8.88
N SER A 237 -22.18 26.23 -8.66
CA SER A 237 -21.89 25.10 -7.75
C SER A 237 -22.82 23.91 -8.00
N MET A 238 -23.05 23.59 -9.27
CA MET A 238 -23.93 22.52 -9.73
C MET A 238 -23.31 21.78 -10.90
N TRP A 239 -23.73 20.54 -11.09
CA TRP A 239 -23.41 19.79 -12.29
C TRP A 239 -24.35 20.16 -13.43
N GLU A 240 -23.80 20.50 -14.57
CA GLU A 240 -24.49 20.69 -15.83
C GLU A 240 -24.44 19.41 -16.63
N PHE A 241 -25.57 18.72 -16.72
CA PHE A 241 -25.75 17.52 -17.55
C PHE A 241 -26.26 17.93 -18.92
N ARG A 242 -25.71 17.33 -19.97
CA ARG A 242 -26.05 17.64 -21.36
C ARG A 242 -26.51 16.40 -22.10
N ASN A 243 -27.49 16.58 -22.98
CA ASN A 243 -28.06 15.55 -23.84
C ASN A 243 -28.45 14.30 -23.07
N GLY A 244 -29.53 14.40 -22.28
CA GLY A 244 -29.87 13.29 -21.41
C GLY A 244 -31.36 13.11 -21.21
N ARG A 245 -31.69 12.19 -20.30
CA ARG A 245 -33.06 11.92 -19.88
C ARG A 245 -33.13 11.73 -18.37
N ILE A 246 -34.24 12.16 -17.79
CA ILE A 246 -34.58 11.90 -16.40
C ILE A 246 -35.69 10.90 -16.37
N VAL A 247 -35.57 9.88 -15.55
CA VAL A 247 -36.58 8.89 -15.30
C VAL A 247 -36.95 8.94 -13.82
N ASN A 248 -38.16 9.26 -13.51
CA ASN A 248 -38.70 9.25 -12.14
C ASN A 248 -39.59 8.01 -11.98
N ILE A 249 -39.29 7.20 -10.99
CA ILE A 249 -40.01 5.97 -10.67
C ILE A 249 -40.68 6.19 -9.31
N ALA A 250 -42.01 6.18 -9.28
CA ALA A 250 -42.76 6.20 -8.04
C ALA A 250 -42.91 4.76 -7.50
N VAL A 251 -42.43 4.51 -6.29
CA VAL A 251 -42.41 3.14 -5.69
C VAL A 251 -43.83 2.64 -5.37
N GLU A 252 -44.77 3.53 -5.00
CA GLU A 252 -46.13 3.20 -4.58
C GLU A 252 -47.17 3.14 -5.71
N GLY A 253 -46.86 3.61 -6.91
CA GLY A 253 -47.90 3.83 -7.91
C GLY A 253 -47.66 3.23 -9.29
N ASN A 254 -46.63 2.41 -9.48
CA ASN A 254 -46.27 1.85 -10.80
C ASN A 254 -46.22 2.90 -11.92
N ARG A 255 -45.96 4.19 -11.58
CA ARG A 255 -45.90 5.31 -12.52
C ARG A 255 -44.44 5.64 -12.78
N THR A 256 -44.04 5.53 -14.04
CA THR A 256 -42.73 5.94 -14.52
C THR A 256 -42.92 7.17 -15.42
N THR A 257 -42.25 8.27 -15.10
CA THR A 257 -42.24 9.48 -15.93
C THR A 257 -40.84 9.65 -16.49
N SER A 258 -40.75 9.82 -17.81
CA SER A 258 -39.49 10.11 -18.48
C SER A 258 -39.56 11.45 -19.18
N ALA A 259 -38.53 12.28 -19.01
CA ALA A 259 -38.36 13.54 -19.72
C ALA A 259 -36.97 13.61 -20.33
N GLN A 260 -36.89 14.09 -21.60
CA GLN A 260 -35.59 14.36 -22.25
C GLN A 260 -35.24 15.84 -22.02
N PHE A 261 -33.91 16.11 -21.96
CA PHE A 261 -33.39 17.46 -21.80
C PHE A 261 -32.11 17.65 -22.61
N ASP A 262 -31.91 18.85 -23.11
CA ASP A 262 -30.64 19.25 -23.73
C ASP A 262 -29.65 19.72 -22.66
N ARG A 263 -30.11 20.42 -21.64
CA ARG A 263 -29.32 20.86 -20.47
C ARG A 263 -30.14 20.72 -19.19
N TYR A 264 -29.49 20.18 -18.15
CA TYR A 264 -30.11 20.04 -16.83
C TYR A 264 -29.08 20.31 -15.73
N PHE A 265 -29.43 21.19 -14.79
CA PHE A 265 -28.58 21.50 -13.65
C PHE A 265 -29.03 20.73 -12.43
N TYR A 266 -28.11 19.98 -11.84
CA TYR A 266 -28.40 19.18 -10.65
C TYR A 266 -27.46 19.58 -9.50
N PRO A 267 -28.02 19.90 -8.31
CA PRO A 267 -27.23 20.25 -7.14
C PRO A 267 -26.60 19.01 -6.53
N PHE A 268 -25.35 18.76 -6.88
CA PHE A 268 -24.56 17.67 -6.34
C PHE A 268 -23.16 18.17 -5.99
N THR A 269 -22.41 17.43 -5.15
CA THR A 269 -21.06 17.83 -4.73
C THR A 269 -20.05 17.73 -5.88
N ALA A 270 -18.98 18.52 -5.84
CA ALA A 270 -17.86 18.40 -6.77
C ALA A 270 -16.98 17.13 -6.52
N ALA A 271 -17.30 16.35 -5.49
CA ALA A 271 -16.52 15.18 -5.09
C ALA A 271 -16.27 14.16 -6.21
N PRO A 272 -17.21 13.85 -7.15
CA PRO A 272 -16.92 12.98 -8.28
C PRO A 272 -15.74 13.43 -9.14
N LEU A 273 -15.57 14.76 -9.30
CA LEU A 273 -14.45 15.33 -10.04
C LEU A 273 -13.10 15.02 -9.37
N GLU A 274 -13.06 15.09 -8.04
CA GLU A 274 -11.84 14.75 -7.29
C GLU A 274 -11.58 13.24 -7.27
N VAL A 275 -12.63 12.43 -7.15
CA VAL A 275 -12.52 10.96 -7.21
C VAL A 275 -11.99 10.52 -8.57
N GLY A 276 -12.45 11.11 -9.67
CA GLY A 276 -11.96 10.80 -11.02
C GLY A 276 -10.47 11.09 -11.24
N LYS A 277 -9.86 11.94 -10.41
CA LYS A 277 -8.41 12.25 -10.45
C LYS A 277 -7.57 11.27 -9.63
N LEU A 278 -8.18 10.44 -8.79
CA LEU A 278 -7.49 9.50 -7.92
C LEU A 278 -7.45 8.10 -8.55
N PRO A 279 -6.38 7.32 -8.30
CA PRO A 279 -6.36 5.91 -8.66
C PRO A 279 -7.51 5.15 -7.98
N SER A 280 -8.05 4.16 -8.67
CA SER A 280 -9.14 3.30 -8.14
C SER A 280 -8.67 2.35 -7.04
N ASP A 281 -7.39 1.93 -7.09
CA ASP A 281 -6.82 0.99 -6.13
C ASP A 281 -5.92 1.71 -5.10
N ALA A 282 -6.14 1.43 -3.81
CA ALA A 282 -5.32 1.94 -2.71
C ALA A 282 -3.82 1.58 -2.83
N ALA A 283 -3.48 0.46 -3.49
CA ALA A 283 -2.09 0.06 -3.76
C ALA A 283 -1.37 0.95 -4.79
N GLN A 284 -2.12 1.70 -5.58
CA GLN A 284 -1.62 2.65 -6.58
C GLN A 284 -1.59 4.09 -6.06
N MET A 285 -2.08 4.32 -4.82
CA MET A 285 -2.13 5.65 -4.21
C MET A 285 -0.87 5.93 -3.40
N THR A 286 -0.35 7.16 -3.50
CA THR A 286 0.58 7.69 -2.49
C THR A 286 -0.16 7.98 -1.18
N VAL A 287 0.58 8.18 -0.06
CA VAL A 287 -0.04 8.57 1.22
C VAL A 287 -0.89 9.82 1.06
N GLY A 288 -0.41 10.84 0.31
CA GLY A 288 -1.16 12.07 0.09
C GLY A 288 -2.48 11.85 -0.67
N GLN A 289 -2.47 11.00 -1.71
CA GLN A 289 -3.67 10.62 -2.46
C GLN A 289 -4.64 9.82 -1.60
N ALA A 290 -4.14 8.86 -0.82
CA ALA A 290 -4.95 8.04 0.08
C ALA A 290 -5.64 8.87 1.18
N LEU A 291 -4.96 9.89 1.73
CA LEU A 291 -5.58 10.83 2.68
C LEU A 291 -6.69 11.66 2.06
N ARG A 292 -6.53 12.10 0.79
CA ARG A 292 -7.60 12.81 0.07
C ARG A 292 -8.79 11.88 -0.20
N ALA A 293 -8.53 10.67 -0.68
CA ALA A 293 -9.57 9.67 -0.91
C ALA A 293 -10.34 9.32 0.38
N GLU A 294 -9.64 9.19 1.52
CA GLU A 294 -10.26 8.93 2.83
C GLU A 294 -11.19 10.07 3.26
N ARG A 295 -10.77 11.33 3.01
CA ARG A 295 -11.62 12.50 3.30
C ARG A 295 -12.89 12.47 2.45
N LEU A 296 -12.76 12.22 1.15
CA LEU A 296 -13.91 12.15 0.23
C LEU A 296 -14.90 11.04 0.63
N LEU A 297 -14.39 9.85 0.99
CA LEU A 297 -15.20 8.74 1.47
C LEU A 297 -15.93 9.07 2.78
N ARG A 298 -15.29 9.84 3.67
CA ARG A 298 -15.91 10.28 4.92
C ARG A 298 -17.01 11.30 4.67
N GLU A 299 -16.79 12.27 3.79
CA GLU A 299 -17.77 13.27 3.37
C GLU A 299 -18.95 12.62 2.65
N ALA A 300 -18.68 11.61 1.83
CA ALA A 300 -19.69 10.77 1.20
C ALA A 300 -20.52 9.94 2.21
N GLY A 301 -20.07 9.89 3.47
CA GLY A 301 -20.71 9.08 4.49
C GLY A 301 -20.36 7.60 4.41
N ASP A 302 -19.45 7.15 3.58
CA ASP A 302 -18.98 5.76 3.57
C ASP A 302 -17.93 5.52 4.66
N GLY A 303 -18.41 5.40 5.90
CA GLY A 303 -17.55 5.22 7.05
C GLY A 303 -16.86 3.85 7.08
N LYS A 304 -17.32 2.85 6.31
CA LYS A 304 -16.71 1.53 6.25
C LYS A 304 -15.47 1.56 5.34
N GLU A 305 -15.62 2.08 4.13
CA GLU A 305 -14.48 2.20 3.20
C GLU A 305 -13.49 3.28 3.66
N ALA A 306 -13.96 4.39 4.23
CA ALA A 306 -13.08 5.39 4.85
C ALA A 306 -12.21 4.79 5.96
N ARG A 307 -12.78 3.92 6.82
CA ARG A 307 -12.03 3.22 7.87
C ARG A 307 -11.03 2.24 7.29
N ARG A 308 -11.43 1.46 6.30
CA ARG A 308 -10.55 0.52 5.59
C ARG A 308 -9.34 1.25 5.01
N LEU A 309 -9.59 2.36 4.33
CA LEU A 309 -8.52 3.16 3.74
C LEU A 309 -7.61 3.78 4.81
N ARG A 310 -8.17 4.22 5.95
CA ARG A 310 -7.38 4.73 7.09
C ARG A 310 -6.49 3.66 7.70
N VAL A 311 -6.94 2.41 7.82
CA VAL A 311 -6.08 1.28 8.23
C VAL A 311 -4.92 1.12 7.24
N ARG A 312 -5.20 1.12 5.93
CA ARG A 312 -4.18 1.03 4.88
C ARG A 312 -3.16 2.17 4.94
N ILE A 313 -3.60 3.40 5.23
CA ILE A 313 -2.69 4.54 5.41
C ILE A 313 -1.75 4.30 6.59
N GLN A 314 -2.27 3.83 7.74
CA GLN A 314 -1.45 3.52 8.90
C GLN A 314 -0.46 2.37 8.61
N GLU A 315 -0.88 1.35 7.87
CA GLU A 315 -0.03 0.26 7.43
C GLU A 315 1.14 0.75 6.55
N LYS A 316 0.94 1.75 5.68
CA LYS A 316 2.02 2.34 4.88
C LYS A 316 3.16 2.91 5.73
N PHE A 317 2.85 3.42 6.91
CA PHE A 317 3.87 3.92 7.87
C PHE A 317 4.41 2.79 8.77
N ALA A 318 3.56 1.88 9.21
CA ALA A 318 3.96 0.79 10.10
C ALA A 318 4.81 -0.28 9.39
N PHE A 319 4.54 -0.53 8.11
CA PHE A 319 5.23 -1.56 7.32
C PHE A 319 6.75 -1.34 7.24
N PRO A 320 7.28 -0.15 6.93
CA PRO A 320 8.73 0.08 6.95
C PRO A 320 9.38 -0.19 8.31
N ALA A 321 8.68 0.10 9.41
CA ALA A 321 9.19 -0.11 10.76
C ALA A 321 9.42 -1.62 11.09
N ILE A 322 8.86 -2.53 10.30
CA ILE A 322 9.12 -3.98 10.42
C ILE A 322 10.60 -4.29 10.22
N CYS A 323 11.30 -3.54 9.37
CA CYS A 323 12.74 -3.71 9.18
C CYS A 323 13.51 -3.50 10.49
N LEU A 324 13.14 -2.49 11.30
CA LEU A 324 13.73 -2.25 12.62
C LEU A 324 13.42 -3.39 13.60
N VAL A 325 12.16 -3.84 13.64
CA VAL A 325 11.74 -4.99 14.47
C VAL A 325 12.57 -6.22 14.12
N PHE A 326 12.66 -6.53 12.85
CA PHE A 326 13.34 -7.72 12.36
C PHE A 326 14.88 -7.62 12.49
N GLY A 327 15.44 -6.44 12.28
CA GLY A 327 16.85 -6.21 12.55
C GLY A 327 17.22 -6.38 14.02
N LEU A 328 16.36 -5.89 14.92
CA LEU A 328 16.54 -6.04 16.37
C LEU A 328 16.39 -7.50 16.82
N ILE A 329 15.33 -8.20 16.38
CA ILE A 329 15.09 -9.60 16.74
C ILE A 329 16.21 -10.51 16.19
N GLY A 330 16.53 -10.36 14.89
CA GLY A 330 17.53 -11.21 14.22
C GLY A 330 18.92 -11.05 14.84
N SER A 331 19.36 -9.81 15.07
CA SER A 331 20.66 -9.56 15.71
C SER A 331 20.70 -10.04 17.17
N SER A 332 19.60 -9.83 17.94
CA SER A 332 19.52 -10.26 19.35
C SER A 332 19.53 -11.77 19.50
N LEU A 333 18.89 -12.50 18.59
CA LEU A 333 18.92 -13.96 18.57
C LEU A 333 20.29 -14.50 18.13
N GLY A 334 20.88 -13.87 17.08
CA GLY A 334 22.16 -14.31 16.52
C GLY A 334 23.37 -14.08 17.43
N VAL A 335 23.32 -13.05 18.29
CA VAL A 335 24.45 -12.71 19.22
C VAL A 335 24.57 -13.67 20.41
N ARG A 336 23.62 -14.56 20.66
CA ARG A 336 23.66 -15.46 21.84
C ARG A 336 24.89 -16.39 21.81
N PRO A 337 25.64 -16.54 22.96
CA PRO A 337 26.92 -17.25 22.99
C PRO A 337 26.84 -18.75 22.66
N ASN A 338 25.69 -19.38 22.85
CA ASN A 338 25.50 -20.83 22.65
C ASN A 338 24.64 -21.16 21.42
N ALA A 339 24.37 -20.21 20.57
CA ALA A 339 23.63 -20.45 19.33
C ALA A 339 24.49 -21.15 18.29
N ARG A 340 24.85 -22.42 18.55
CA ARG A 340 25.36 -23.32 17.49
C ARG A 340 24.24 -23.63 16.50
N THR A 341 23.61 -22.60 16.01
CA THR A 341 22.54 -22.73 15.03
C THR A 341 23.20 -23.04 13.70
N SER A 342 22.96 -24.22 13.16
CA SER A 342 23.38 -24.50 11.78
C SER A 342 22.73 -23.48 10.83
N ARG A 343 23.35 -23.22 9.68
CA ARG A 343 22.78 -22.27 8.69
C ARG A 343 21.35 -22.62 8.33
N SER A 344 21.01 -23.92 8.25
CA SER A 344 19.66 -24.39 7.96
C SER A 344 18.67 -24.09 9.09
N GLN A 345 19.07 -24.25 10.35
CA GLN A 345 18.23 -23.92 11.51
C GLN A 345 17.97 -22.40 11.60
N GLY A 346 18.99 -21.56 11.37
CA GLY A 346 18.83 -20.11 11.35
C GLY A 346 17.86 -19.65 10.27
N PHE A 347 17.93 -20.26 9.08
CA PHE A 347 16.96 -20.00 8.02
C PHE A 347 15.54 -20.41 8.42
N GLY A 348 15.37 -21.63 8.98
CA GLY A 348 14.06 -22.11 9.43
C GLY A 348 13.43 -21.20 10.51
N ILE A 349 14.24 -20.75 11.48
CA ILE A 349 13.79 -19.80 12.52
C ILE A 349 13.35 -18.46 11.89
N SER A 350 14.10 -17.94 10.91
CA SER A 350 13.73 -16.70 10.25
C SER A 350 12.39 -16.82 9.52
N VAL A 351 12.15 -17.92 8.81
CA VAL A 351 10.87 -18.17 8.12
C VAL A 351 9.73 -18.26 9.12
N LEU A 352 9.92 -18.97 10.24
CA LEU A 352 8.87 -19.07 11.29
C LEU A 352 8.55 -17.72 11.91
N LEU A 353 9.55 -16.89 12.20
CA LEU A 353 9.36 -15.54 12.75
C LEU A 353 8.67 -14.61 11.76
N ILE A 354 9.05 -14.66 10.48
CA ILE A 354 8.41 -13.91 9.40
C ILE A 354 6.93 -14.28 9.32
N PHE A 355 6.62 -15.56 9.23
CA PHE A 355 5.25 -16.06 9.14
C PHE A 355 4.43 -15.65 10.36
N GLY A 356 4.94 -15.87 11.57
CA GLY A 356 4.26 -15.49 12.82
C GLY A 356 3.97 -14.00 12.90
N TYR A 357 4.92 -13.15 12.51
CA TYR A 357 4.73 -11.71 12.49
C TYR A 357 3.66 -11.27 11.47
N TYR A 358 3.70 -11.77 10.24
CA TYR A 358 2.72 -11.40 9.22
C TYR A 358 1.33 -11.95 9.53
N LEU A 359 1.22 -13.15 10.11
CA LEU A 359 -0.05 -13.69 10.60
C LEU A 359 -0.65 -12.77 11.69
N MET A 360 0.16 -12.38 12.65
CA MET A 360 -0.24 -11.44 13.70
C MET A 360 -0.69 -10.09 13.09
N SER A 361 0.09 -9.54 12.16
CA SER A 361 -0.24 -8.28 11.47
C SER A 361 -1.55 -8.39 10.69
N PHE A 362 -1.80 -9.49 10.01
CA PHE A 362 -3.05 -9.75 9.29
C PHE A 362 -4.27 -9.81 10.22
N ILE A 363 -4.15 -10.46 11.38
CA ILE A 363 -5.21 -10.52 12.38
C ILE A 363 -5.56 -9.12 12.88
N PHE A 364 -4.56 -8.32 13.29
CA PHE A 364 -4.78 -6.97 13.79
C PHE A 364 -5.35 -6.03 12.71
N SER A 365 -4.86 -6.13 11.47
CA SER A 365 -5.39 -5.39 10.32
C SER A 365 -6.88 -5.71 10.10
N SER A 366 -7.25 -6.99 10.12
CA SER A 366 -8.65 -7.43 9.97
C SER A 366 -9.55 -6.86 11.06
N LEU A 367 -9.09 -6.83 12.31
CA LEU A 367 -9.83 -6.22 13.43
C LEU A 367 -9.99 -4.70 13.26
N GLY A 368 -8.98 -4.02 12.71
CA GLY A 368 -9.05 -2.60 12.37
C GLY A 368 -10.09 -2.30 11.30
N VAL A 369 -10.12 -3.08 10.22
CA VAL A 369 -11.08 -2.94 9.12
C VAL A 369 -12.52 -3.22 9.62
N LYS A 370 -12.71 -4.23 10.47
CA LYS A 370 -14.02 -4.54 11.10
C LYS A 370 -14.48 -3.42 12.05
N GLY A 371 -13.55 -2.61 12.59
CA GLY A 371 -13.85 -1.49 13.48
C GLY A 371 -13.84 -1.84 14.97
N THR A 372 -13.38 -3.02 15.33
CA THR A 372 -13.15 -3.43 16.74
C THR A 372 -11.93 -2.73 17.34
N LEU A 373 -10.94 -2.43 16.51
CA LEU A 373 -9.75 -1.68 16.89
C LEU A 373 -9.66 -0.35 16.15
N LEU A 374 -9.08 0.66 16.81
CA LEU A 374 -8.74 1.92 16.14
C LEU A 374 -7.69 1.67 15.04
N PRO A 375 -7.78 2.35 13.89
CA PRO A 375 -6.87 2.15 12.76
C PRO A 375 -5.38 2.27 13.10
N PHE A 376 -5.03 3.17 14.01
CA PHE A 376 -3.66 3.33 14.51
C PHE A 376 -3.18 2.05 15.21
N PHE A 377 -3.93 1.58 16.19
CA PHE A 377 -3.54 0.38 16.97
C PHE A 377 -3.52 -0.87 16.10
N SER A 378 -4.42 -0.99 15.12
CA SER A 378 -4.43 -2.16 14.24
C SER A 378 -3.15 -2.29 13.40
N ALA A 379 -2.54 -1.19 12.98
CA ALA A 379 -1.30 -1.21 12.21
C ALA A 379 -0.03 -1.26 13.09
N TRP A 380 -0.03 -0.56 14.24
CA TRP A 380 1.17 -0.36 15.04
C TRP A 380 1.36 -1.38 16.18
N LEU A 381 0.30 -2.04 16.66
CA LEU A 381 0.41 -3.06 17.73
C LEU A 381 1.41 -4.19 17.39
N PRO A 382 1.39 -4.78 16.17
CA PRO A 382 2.39 -5.78 15.79
C PRO A 382 3.83 -5.25 15.87
N VAL A 383 4.05 -4.01 15.49
CA VAL A 383 5.37 -3.35 15.55
C VAL A 383 5.80 -3.19 17.01
N PHE A 384 4.92 -2.69 17.89
CA PHE A 384 5.24 -2.52 19.30
C PHE A 384 5.50 -3.85 20.02
N ILE A 385 4.69 -4.88 19.75
CA ILE A 385 4.91 -6.23 20.28
C ILE A 385 6.26 -6.78 19.80
N GLY A 386 6.57 -6.63 18.51
CA GLY A 386 7.83 -7.06 17.93
C GLY A 386 9.03 -6.32 18.51
N LEU A 387 8.95 -5.00 18.68
CA LEU A 387 9.99 -4.19 19.34
C LEU A 387 10.19 -4.59 20.81
N ALA A 388 9.10 -4.77 21.57
CA ALA A 388 9.17 -5.20 22.94
C ALA A 388 9.82 -6.60 23.07
N GLY A 389 9.42 -7.55 22.20
CA GLY A 389 10.04 -8.86 22.10
C GLY A 389 11.53 -8.79 21.75
N GLY A 390 11.90 -7.97 20.77
CA GLY A 390 13.30 -7.75 20.37
C GLY A 390 14.14 -7.12 21.49
N LEU A 391 13.61 -6.13 22.20
CA LEU A 391 14.29 -5.54 23.36
C LEU A 391 14.45 -6.53 24.53
N TYR A 392 13.44 -7.36 24.77
CA TYR A 392 13.52 -8.42 25.76
C TYR A 392 14.64 -9.42 25.40
N LEU A 393 14.69 -9.88 24.14
CA LEU A 393 15.73 -10.75 23.65
C LEU A 393 17.13 -10.13 23.75
N LEU A 394 17.26 -8.83 23.43
CA LEU A 394 18.50 -8.10 23.58
C LEU A 394 18.98 -8.01 25.04
N ARG A 395 18.05 -7.75 25.99
CA ARG A 395 18.35 -7.74 27.41
C ARG A 395 18.81 -9.12 27.90
N GLN A 396 18.17 -10.19 27.43
CA GLN A 396 18.56 -11.56 27.76
C GLN A 396 19.94 -11.91 27.19
N ALA A 397 20.28 -11.47 25.98
CA ALA A 397 21.58 -11.69 25.35
C ALA A 397 22.71 -10.84 25.96
N SER A 398 22.37 -9.79 26.73
CA SER A 398 23.34 -8.90 27.41
C SER A 398 23.64 -9.29 28.85
N ARG A 399 22.90 -10.24 29.41
CA ARG A 399 23.18 -10.90 30.70
C ARG A 399 24.14 -12.07 30.51
#